data_09ef378a027bd15306a5843735bc22d5
#
_entry.id   09ef378a027bd15306a5843735bc22d5
#
_cell.length_a   1.000
_cell.length_b   1.000
_cell.length_c   1.000
_cell.angle_alpha   90.00
_cell.angle_beta   90.00
_cell.angle_gamma   90.00
#
_symmetry.space_group_name_H-M   'P 1'
#
loop_
_entity.id
_entity.type
_entity.pdbx_description
1 polymer ?
#
loop_
_entity_poly.entity_id
_entity_poly.type
_entity_poly.pdbx_seq_one_letter_code
_entity_poly.pdbx_strand_id
1 'polypeptide(L)'
;ISNIVKERIENGKFKSLNDFLNRVNPKDINKLQLEGLVKAGAFDNLNSNRQSLFNSIPNLITKSKNIFENKSANQIDLFGENENQDNELILKNNDWEFEERLSKEFEAVGFFISDHPLNQYKDVFADYNIIDFQNFNNSDEIKDSNIAATLLKIQERKTSKGNSYAVLKLTDLTSVFELFIFSDILDLNRQILKEGSSLILSLAKSFS
;
A
#
# COMPACT_ATOMS: atom_id res chain seq x y z
N ILE A 1 -0.61 -0.89 -17.63
CA ILE A 1 0.18 0.13 -16.86
C ILE A 1 1.28 0.71 -17.73
N SER A 2 2.06 -0.07 -18.50
CA SER A 2 3.15 0.44 -19.36
C SER A 2 2.70 1.55 -20.29
N ASN A 3 1.51 1.43 -20.91
CA ASN A 3 0.96 2.45 -21.82
C ASN A 3 0.60 3.76 -21.09
N ILE A 4 0.11 3.68 -19.84
CA ILE A 4 -0.15 4.87 -19.00
C ILE A 4 1.16 5.61 -18.70
N VAL A 5 2.21 4.85 -18.36
CA VAL A 5 3.53 5.44 -18.09
C VAL A 5 4.12 6.09 -19.35
N LYS A 6 4.02 5.41 -20.50
CA LYS A 6 4.47 5.92 -21.80
C LYS A 6 3.75 7.23 -22.15
N GLU A 7 2.42 7.23 -22.05
CA GLU A 7 1.59 8.43 -22.31
C GLU A 7 2.02 9.61 -21.42
N ARG A 8 2.29 9.36 -20.14
CA ARG A 8 2.75 10.39 -19.21
C ARG A 8 4.15 10.92 -19.54
N ILE A 9 5.04 10.06 -20.04
CA ILE A 9 6.41 10.45 -20.43
C ILE A 9 6.37 11.28 -21.71
N GLU A 10 5.59 10.88 -22.71
CA GLU A 10 5.54 11.52 -24.04
C GLU A 10 4.76 12.85 -24.02
N ASN A 11 3.66 12.91 -23.27
CA ASN A 11 2.71 14.02 -23.28
C ASN A 11 2.59 14.77 -21.92
N GLY A 12 3.50 14.49 -20.98
CA GLY A 12 3.58 15.13 -19.67
C GLY A 12 2.60 14.56 -18.65
N LYS A 13 2.69 15.08 -17.41
CA LYS A 13 1.84 14.65 -16.29
C LYS A 13 0.36 14.87 -16.61
N PHE A 14 -0.50 14.01 -16.10
CA PHE A 14 -1.94 14.22 -16.14
C PHE A 14 -2.32 15.41 -15.23
N LYS A 15 -3.19 16.28 -15.74
CA LYS A 15 -3.59 17.52 -15.06
C LYS A 15 -4.88 17.36 -14.25
N SER A 16 -5.75 16.43 -14.66
CA SER A 16 -7.02 16.12 -14.03
C SER A 16 -7.43 14.68 -14.30
N LEU A 17 -8.48 14.19 -13.63
CA LEU A 17 -9.07 12.89 -13.94
C LEU A 17 -9.65 12.87 -15.35
N ASN A 18 -10.27 13.96 -15.80
CA ASN A 18 -10.74 14.08 -17.17
C ASN A 18 -9.59 14.01 -18.18
N ASP A 19 -8.46 14.68 -17.94
CA ASP A 19 -7.27 14.59 -18.79
C ASP A 19 -6.76 13.15 -18.86
N PHE A 20 -6.71 12.45 -17.73
CA PHE A 20 -6.36 11.03 -17.68
C PHE A 20 -7.32 10.17 -18.55
N LEU A 21 -8.64 10.33 -18.37
CA LEU A 21 -9.66 9.57 -19.11
C LEU A 21 -9.65 9.88 -20.61
N ASN A 22 -9.29 11.10 -20.99
CA ASN A 22 -9.19 11.52 -22.40
C ASN A 22 -7.94 10.98 -23.12
N ARG A 23 -6.84 10.78 -22.38
CA ARG A 23 -5.53 10.42 -22.96
C ARG A 23 -5.28 8.92 -22.87
N VAL A 24 -5.82 8.24 -21.87
CA VAL A 24 -5.57 6.80 -21.66
C VAL A 24 -6.64 5.98 -22.38
N ASN A 25 -6.20 5.03 -23.23
CA ASN A 25 -7.11 4.13 -23.90
C ASN A 25 -7.84 3.22 -22.90
N PRO A 26 -9.20 3.15 -22.93
CA PRO A 26 -9.95 2.29 -21.99
C PRO A 26 -9.61 0.80 -22.08
N LYS A 27 -8.97 0.34 -23.16
CA LYS A 27 -8.45 -1.03 -23.27
C LYS A 27 -7.20 -1.28 -22.43
N ASP A 28 -6.48 -0.22 -22.04
CA ASP A 28 -5.25 -0.28 -21.25
C ASP A 28 -5.51 -0.23 -19.76
N ILE A 29 -6.77 -0.04 -19.34
CA ILE A 29 -7.21 0.03 -17.96
C ILE A 29 -8.38 -0.93 -17.71
N ASN A 30 -8.34 -1.59 -16.55
CA ASN A 30 -9.47 -2.36 -16.06
C ASN A 30 -9.75 -2.00 -14.59
N LYS A 31 -10.86 -2.51 -14.05
CA LYS A 31 -11.29 -2.21 -12.69
C LYS A 31 -10.18 -2.53 -11.67
N LEU A 32 -9.60 -3.72 -11.72
CA LEU A 32 -8.57 -4.17 -10.78
C LEU A 32 -7.30 -3.30 -10.83
N GLN A 33 -6.89 -2.88 -12.03
CA GLN A 33 -5.73 -1.99 -12.19
C GLN A 33 -6.00 -0.60 -11.60
N LEU A 34 -7.20 -0.03 -11.84
CA LEU A 34 -7.56 1.26 -11.26
C LEU A 34 -7.67 1.17 -9.73
N GLU A 35 -8.27 0.10 -9.21
CA GLU A 35 -8.32 -0.15 -7.77
C GLU A 35 -6.92 -0.19 -7.14
N GLY A 36 -5.98 -0.92 -7.74
CA GLY A 36 -4.60 -0.98 -7.29
C GLY A 36 -3.89 0.38 -7.35
N LEU A 37 -4.06 1.14 -8.45
CA LEU A 37 -3.48 2.47 -8.60
C LEU A 37 -4.04 3.47 -7.58
N VAL A 38 -5.35 3.45 -7.31
CA VAL A 38 -6.00 4.31 -6.31
C VAL A 38 -5.52 3.95 -4.90
N LYS A 39 -5.51 2.67 -4.54
CA LYS A 39 -5.01 2.19 -3.25
C LYS A 39 -3.55 2.62 -3.03
N ALA A 40 -2.71 2.53 -4.07
CA ALA A 40 -1.31 2.93 -4.02
C ALA A 40 -1.07 4.46 -4.06
N GLY A 41 -2.11 5.27 -4.15
CA GLY A 41 -1.98 6.73 -4.18
C GLY A 41 -1.50 7.32 -5.51
N ALA A 42 -1.58 6.56 -6.61
CA ALA A 42 -1.11 7.04 -7.91
C ALA A 42 -1.88 8.27 -8.43
N PHE A 43 -3.05 8.52 -7.89
CA PHE A 43 -3.91 9.65 -8.27
C PHE A 43 -3.97 10.79 -7.23
N ASP A 44 -3.19 10.73 -6.14
CA ASP A 44 -3.27 11.71 -5.03
C ASP A 44 -3.07 13.17 -5.49
N ASN A 45 -2.25 13.39 -6.53
CA ASN A 45 -2.05 14.71 -7.13
C ASN A 45 -3.28 15.21 -7.93
N LEU A 46 -4.18 14.32 -8.33
CA LEU A 46 -5.41 14.65 -9.07
C LEU A 46 -6.62 14.67 -8.14
N ASN A 47 -6.66 13.77 -7.18
CA ASN A 47 -7.67 13.70 -6.12
C ASN A 47 -7.07 13.01 -4.90
N SER A 48 -6.95 13.73 -3.79
CA SER A 48 -6.36 13.23 -2.53
C SER A 48 -7.29 12.31 -1.75
N ASN A 49 -8.60 12.34 -2.00
CA ASN A 49 -9.56 11.44 -1.36
C ASN A 49 -9.62 10.12 -2.10
N ARG A 50 -8.81 9.17 -1.64
CA ARG A 50 -8.69 7.85 -2.25
C ARG A 50 -9.97 7.03 -2.15
N GLN A 51 -10.71 7.10 -1.04
CA GLN A 51 -11.96 6.36 -0.87
C GLN A 51 -13.04 6.82 -1.85
N SER A 52 -13.22 8.13 -2.00
CA SER A 52 -14.13 8.70 -2.97
C SER A 52 -13.79 8.27 -4.40
N LEU A 53 -12.50 8.34 -4.74
CA LEU A 53 -12.03 7.91 -6.05
C LEU A 53 -12.23 6.40 -6.28
N PHE A 54 -11.91 5.57 -5.27
CA PHE A 54 -12.08 4.13 -5.32
C PHE A 54 -13.54 3.73 -5.59
N ASN A 55 -14.48 4.35 -4.86
CA ASN A 55 -15.90 4.10 -5.03
C ASN A 55 -16.44 4.58 -6.39
N SER A 56 -15.75 5.53 -7.02
CA SER A 56 -16.13 6.12 -8.32
C SER A 56 -15.56 5.36 -9.53
N ILE A 57 -14.71 4.35 -9.32
CA ILE A 57 -14.06 3.59 -10.41
C ILE A 57 -15.05 3.07 -11.46
N PRO A 58 -16.24 2.51 -11.12
CA PRO A 58 -17.20 2.08 -12.13
C PRO A 58 -17.64 3.23 -13.05
N ASN A 59 -17.88 4.42 -12.49
CA ASN A 59 -18.26 5.62 -13.25
C ASN A 59 -17.13 6.09 -14.17
N LEU A 60 -15.90 6.08 -13.67
CA LEU A 60 -14.70 6.44 -14.44
C LEU A 60 -14.49 5.51 -15.64
N ILE A 61 -14.66 4.19 -15.46
CA ILE A 61 -14.57 3.21 -16.55
C ILE A 61 -15.64 3.46 -17.60
N THR A 62 -16.88 3.70 -17.19
CA THR A 62 -17.99 3.98 -18.10
C THR A 62 -17.73 5.26 -18.90
N LYS A 63 -17.31 6.33 -18.23
CA LYS A 63 -16.97 7.60 -18.90
C LYS A 63 -15.80 7.43 -19.89
N SER A 64 -14.74 6.72 -19.51
CA SER A 64 -13.60 6.44 -20.40
C SER A 64 -14.03 5.75 -21.68
N LYS A 65 -14.93 4.77 -21.61
CA LYS A 65 -15.48 4.09 -22.80
C LYS A 65 -16.28 5.03 -23.67
N ASN A 66 -17.18 5.82 -23.09
CA ASN A 66 -18.01 6.78 -23.81
C ASN A 66 -17.15 7.84 -24.55
N ILE A 67 -16.13 8.38 -23.88
CA ILE A 67 -15.17 9.30 -24.51
C ILE A 67 -14.50 8.68 -25.73
N PHE A 68 -14.06 7.43 -25.60
CA PHE A 68 -13.35 6.75 -26.68
C PHE A 68 -14.29 6.41 -27.86
N GLU A 69 -15.52 5.99 -27.59
CA GLU A 69 -16.55 5.72 -28.58
C GLU A 69 -16.93 7.00 -29.34
N ASN A 70 -17.15 8.11 -28.66
CA ASN A 70 -17.46 9.41 -29.27
C ASN A 70 -16.32 9.90 -30.17
N LYS A 71 -15.06 9.78 -29.72
CA LYS A 71 -13.88 10.11 -30.55
C LYS A 71 -13.80 9.24 -31.81
N SER A 72 -14.12 7.95 -31.69
CA SER A 72 -14.10 7.02 -32.82
C SER A 72 -15.22 7.28 -33.85
N ALA A 73 -16.35 7.83 -33.36
CA ALA A 73 -17.51 8.18 -34.20
C ALA A 73 -17.41 9.59 -34.83
N ASN A 74 -16.29 10.32 -34.67
CA ASN A 74 -16.16 11.74 -35.04
C ASN A 74 -17.27 12.66 -34.49
N GLN A 75 -17.93 12.27 -33.42
CA GLN A 75 -18.89 13.12 -32.74
C GLN A 75 -18.12 14.12 -31.87
N ILE A 76 -18.21 15.39 -32.23
CA ILE A 76 -17.69 16.50 -31.42
C ILE A 76 -18.60 16.59 -30.19
N ASP A 77 -18.03 16.39 -28.99
CA ASP A 77 -18.75 16.65 -27.76
C ASP A 77 -19.10 18.15 -27.67
N LEU A 78 -20.38 18.46 -27.85
CA LEU A 78 -20.92 19.83 -27.83
C LEU A 78 -20.84 20.47 -26.42
N PHE A 79 -20.54 19.68 -25.40
CA PHE A 79 -20.37 20.11 -24.03
C PHE A 79 -18.87 20.18 -23.72
N GLY A 80 -18.22 21.23 -24.20
CA GLY A 80 -16.76 21.45 -24.07
C GLY A 80 -16.22 21.22 -22.65
N GLU A 81 -14.90 21.02 -22.58
CA GLU A 81 -14.09 20.81 -21.37
C GLU A 81 -14.43 21.82 -20.25
N ASN A 82 -15.45 21.53 -19.47
CA ASN A 82 -15.68 22.23 -18.22
C ASN A 82 -14.87 21.51 -17.11
N GLU A 83 -13.87 22.19 -16.57
CA GLU A 83 -13.07 21.74 -15.41
C GLU A 83 -13.93 21.33 -14.20
N ASN A 84 -15.21 21.77 -14.15
CA ASN A 84 -16.16 21.42 -13.11
C ASN A 84 -16.75 19.99 -13.23
N GLN A 85 -16.53 19.25 -14.32
CA GLN A 85 -17.09 17.91 -14.51
C GLN A 85 -16.38 16.82 -13.68
N ASP A 86 -15.18 17.08 -13.14
CA ASP A 86 -14.51 16.12 -12.25
C ASP A 86 -15.30 15.92 -10.95
N ASN A 87 -15.96 16.99 -10.44
CA ASN A 87 -16.73 16.92 -9.20
C ASN A 87 -18.03 16.11 -9.32
N GLU A 88 -18.59 15.94 -10.51
CA GLU A 88 -19.81 15.15 -10.74
C GLU A 88 -19.50 13.64 -10.87
N LEU A 89 -18.27 13.30 -11.22
CA LEU A 89 -17.86 11.91 -11.40
C LEU A 89 -17.50 11.23 -10.08
N ILE A 90 -17.08 12.01 -9.10
CA ILE A 90 -16.56 11.50 -7.84
C ILE A 90 -17.68 11.43 -6.81
N LEU A 91 -17.93 10.23 -6.31
CA LEU A 91 -18.85 10.03 -5.19
C LEU A 91 -18.26 10.70 -3.95
N LYS A 92 -19.05 11.57 -3.29
CA LYS A 92 -18.61 12.26 -2.07
C LYS A 92 -18.67 11.28 -0.90
N ASN A 93 -17.49 10.89 -0.42
CA ASN A 93 -17.31 10.08 0.77
C ASN A 93 -16.24 10.73 1.66
N ASN A 94 -16.19 10.35 2.93
CA ASN A 94 -15.01 10.61 3.74
C ASN A 94 -13.85 9.79 3.18
N ASP A 95 -12.61 10.25 3.38
CA ASP A 95 -11.46 9.45 3.00
C ASP A 95 -11.24 8.30 3.99
N TRP A 96 -10.48 7.30 3.58
CA TRP A 96 -10.06 6.23 4.49
C TRP A 96 -9.30 6.81 5.67
N GLU A 97 -9.58 6.28 6.88
CA GLU A 97 -8.77 6.55 8.05
C GLU A 97 -7.31 6.11 7.84
N PHE A 98 -6.39 6.70 8.61
CA PHE A 98 -4.95 6.49 8.44
C PHE A 98 -4.54 5.01 8.33
N GLU A 99 -4.99 4.18 9.27
CA GLU A 99 -4.66 2.75 9.28
C GLU A 99 -5.25 2.00 8.08
N GLU A 100 -6.49 2.32 7.71
CA GLU A 100 -7.14 1.71 6.54
C GLU A 100 -6.40 2.10 5.25
N ARG A 101 -6.00 3.37 5.11
CA ARG A 101 -5.25 3.87 3.97
C ARG A 101 -3.93 3.11 3.80
N LEU A 102 -3.16 2.94 4.88
CA LEU A 102 -1.92 2.16 4.87
C LEU A 102 -2.16 0.68 4.57
N SER A 103 -3.23 0.10 5.12
CA SER A 103 -3.63 -1.28 4.81
C SER A 103 -3.96 -1.46 3.33
N LYS A 104 -4.66 -0.50 2.70
CA LYS A 104 -4.96 -0.52 1.25
C LYS A 104 -3.70 -0.37 0.39
N GLU A 105 -2.76 0.49 0.79
CA GLU A 105 -1.44 0.57 0.12
C GLU A 105 -0.71 -0.77 0.16
N PHE A 106 -0.61 -1.34 1.36
CA PHE A 106 0.05 -2.61 1.55
C PHE A 106 -0.61 -3.74 0.74
N GLU A 107 -1.96 -3.81 0.72
CA GLU A 107 -2.71 -4.76 -0.10
C GLU A 107 -2.37 -4.62 -1.60
N ALA A 108 -2.20 -3.38 -2.09
CA ALA A 108 -1.97 -3.11 -3.50
C ALA A 108 -0.53 -3.39 -3.97
N VAL A 109 0.47 -3.06 -3.14
CA VAL A 109 1.89 -3.05 -3.57
C VAL A 109 2.82 -3.87 -2.66
N GLY A 110 2.35 -4.33 -1.51
CA GLY A 110 3.13 -5.16 -0.57
C GLY A 110 4.13 -4.40 0.30
N PHE A 111 4.04 -3.07 0.34
CA PHE A 111 4.82 -2.19 1.22
C PHE A 111 4.09 -0.87 1.44
N PHE A 112 4.51 -0.09 2.44
CA PHE A 112 3.94 1.20 2.76
C PHE A 112 4.65 2.31 1.98
N ILE A 113 3.89 3.21 1.35
CA ILE A 113 4.41 4.30 0.50
C ILE A 113 4.27 5.65 1.17
N SER A 114 3.06 5.97 1.68
CA SER A 114 2.74 7.31 2.16
C SER A 114 3.24 7.56 3.57
N ASP A 115 3.27 6.53 4.41
CA ASP A 115 3.74 6.59 5.80
C ASP A 115 4.05 5.19 6.32
N HIS A 116 4.66 5.09 7.52
CA HIS A 116 4.90 3.81 8.18
C HIS A 116 3.95 3.62 9.37
N PRO A 117 3.33 2.43 9.54
CA PRO A 117 2.37 2.18 10.63
C PRO A 117 2.93 2.47 12.03
N LEU A 118 4.24 2.32 12.22
CA LEU A 118 4.89 2.57 13.51
C LEU A 118 5.01 4.06 13.86
N ASN A 119 4.84 4.98 12.89
CA ASN A 119 5.00 6.41 13.16
C ASN A 119 4.00 6.93 14.20
N GLN A 120 2.80 6.34 14.25
CA GLN A 120 1.78 6.69 15.25
C GLN A 120 2.14 6.27 16.68
N TYR A 121 3.14 5.38 16.84
CA TYR A 121 3.55 4.85 18.15
C TYR A 121 4.90 5.38 18.64
N LYS A 122 5.52 6.32 17.93
CA LYS A 122 6.86 6.84 18.27
C LYS A 122 6.97 7.40 19.67
N ASP A 123 5.90 8.01 20.17
CA ASP A 123 5.89 8.63 21.49
C ASP A 123 6.10 7.63 22.64
N VAL A 124 5.72 6.36 22.41
CA VAL A 124 5.86 5.30 23.41
C VAL A 124 7.14 4.47 23.24
N PHE A 125 7.94 4.73 22.20
CA PHE A 125 9.16 3.94 21.95
C PHE A 125 10.17 4.04 23.10
N ALA A 126 10.30 5.21 23.72
CA ALA A 126 11.17 5.43 24.87
C ALA A 126 10.73 4.59 26.08
N ASP A 127 9.43 4.47 26.35
CA ASP A 127 8.87 3.73 27.48
C ASP A 127 9.17 2.23 27.39
N TYR A 128 9.25 1.70 26.18
CA TYR A 128 9.52 0.29 25.90
C TYR A 128 10.98 0.01 25.53
N ASN A 129 11.87 1.03 25.60
CA ASN A 129 13.27 0.93 25.18
C ASN A 129 13.42 0.36 23.76
N ILE A 130 12.60 0.84 22.82
CA ILE A 130 12.63 0.39 21.43
C ILE A 130 13.87 0.92 20.74
N ILE A 131 14.61 0.01 20.10
CA ILE A 131 15.70 0.34 19.17
C ILE A 131 15.36 -0.21 17.80
N ASP A 132 16.03 0.27 16.75
CA ASP A 132 15.89 -0.29 15.42
C ASP A 132 16.67 -1.61 15.26
N PHE A 133 16.21 -2.44 14.32
CA PHE A 133 16.80 -3.75 14.10
C PHE A 133 18.26 -3.68 13.62
N GLN A 134 18.63 -2.67 12.85
CA GLN A 134 20.02 -2.52 12.37
C GLN A 134 20.97 -2.25 13.54
N ASN A 135 20.60 -1.36 14.46
CA ASN A 135 21.38 -1.09 15.67
C ASN A 135 21.51 -2.35 16.53
N PHE A 136 20.39 -3.06 16.74
CA PHE A 136 20.42 -4.33 17.45
C PHE A 136 21.37 -5.32 16.78
N ASN A 137 21.22 -5.55 15.47
CA ASN A 137 21.97 -6.57 14.75
C ASN A 137 23.47 -6.26 14.66
N ASN A 138 23.85 -5.00 14.48
CA ASN A 138 25.24 -4.58 14.26
C ASN A 138 26.04 -4.29 15.54
N SER A 139 25.39 -4.14 16.69
CA SER A 139 26.08 -3.89 17.96
C SER A 139 26.37 -5.18 18.72
N ASP A 140 27.62 -5.51 18.94
CA ASP A 140 28.03 -6.66 19.77
C ASP A 140 27.77 -6.46 21.28
N GLU A 141 27.58 -5.21 21.70
CA GLU A 141 27.32 -4.86 23.09
C GLU A 141 25.87 -5.11 23.50
N ILE A 142 24.94 -5.02 22.54
CA ILE A 142 23.51 -5.22 22.78
C ILE A 142 23.19 -6.70 22.67
N LYS A 143 22.95 -7.34 23.82
CA LYS A 143 22.62 -8.77 23.89
C LYS A 143 21.14 -9.05 23.71
N ASP A 144 20.28 -8.18 24.24
CA ASP A 144 18.83 -8.26 24.17
C ASP A 144 18.23 -6.87 24.01
N SER A 145 17.11 -6.77 23.32
CA SER A 145 16.37 -5.51 23.16
C SER A 145 14.95 -5.73 22.65
N ASN A 146 14.13 -4.68 22.77
CA ASN A 146 12.82 -4.60 22.17
C ASN A 146 12.90 -3.87 20.83
N ILE A 147 12.25 -4.42 19.82
CA ILE A 147 12.16 -3.87 18.47
C ILE A 147 10.70 -3.73 18.09
N ALA A 148 10.26 -2.54 17.73
CA ALA A 148 8.95 -2.35 17.14
C ALA A 148 9.03 -2.65 15.64
N ALA A 149 8.15 -3.51 15.14
CA ALA A 149 8.11 -3.85 13.72
C ALA A 149 6.68 -4.14 13.25
N THR A 150 6.42 -3.87 11.99
CA THR A 150 5.17 -4.25 11.32
C THR A 150 5.39 -5.52 10.50
N LEU A 151 4.50 -6.50 10.66
CA LEU A 151 4.56 -7.77 9.95
C LEU A 151 4.10 -7.58 8.50
N LEU A 152 5.02 -7.69 7.54
CA LEU A 152 4.73 -7.60 6.12
C LEU A 152 4.21 -8.92 5.56
N LYS A 153 4.80 -10.04 6.01
CA LYS A 153 4.44 -11.37 5.52
C LYS A 153 4.77 -12.44 6.53
N ILE A 154 3.92 -13.45 6.62
CA ILE A 154 4.15 -14.67 7.37
C ILE A 154 4.10 -15.87 6.44
N GLN A 155 5.07 -16.76 6.55
CA GLN A 155 5.11 -18.02 5.81
C GLN A 155 5.32 -19.18 6.78
N GLU A 156 4.26 -19.92 7.04
CA GLU A 156 4.36 -21.15 7.84
C GLU A 156 4.90 -22.30 6.99
N ARG A 157 5.82 -23.04 7.57
CA ARG A 157 6.47 -24.19 6.94
C ARG A 157 6.61 -25.32 7.96
N LYS A 158 6.98 -26.51 7.46
CA LYS A 158 7.32 -27.66 8.30
C LYS A 158 8.77 -28.06 8.09
N THR A 159 9.43 -28.40 9.16
CA THR A 159 10.77 -29.03 9.12
C THR A 159 10.66 -30.45 8.58
N SER A 160 11.79 -31.06 8.22
CA SER A 160 11.85 -32.48 7.82
C SER A 160 11.35 -33.45 8.92
N LYS A 161 11.37 -33.01 10.17
CA LYS A 161 10.85 -33.76 11.33
C LYS A 161 9.36 -33.50 11.61
N GLY A 162 8.67 -32.68 10.76
CA GLY A 162 7.24 -32.38 10.88
C GLY A 162 6.90 -31.21 11.81
N ASN A 163 7.86 -30.62 12.51
CA ASN A 163 7.63 -29.47 13.41
C ASN A 163 7.32 -28.21 12.57
N SER A 164 6.32 -27.44 13.01
CA SER A 164 5.96 -26.17 12.39
C SER A 164 6.98 -25.08 12.74
N TYR A 165 7.25 -24.19 11.81
CA TYR A 165 7.95 -22.93 12.01
C TYR A 165 7.41 -21.88 11.06
N ALA A 166 7.66 -20.62 11.32
CA ALA A 166 7.31 -19.55 10.39
C ALA A 166 8.49 -18.64 10.09
N VAL A 167 8.51 -18.15 8.86
CA VAL A 167 9.39 -17.06 8.44
C VAL A 167 8.54 -15.80 8.44
N LEU A 168 8.93 -14.84 9.27
CA LEU A 168 8.31 -13.52 9.39
C LEU A 168 9.15 -12.52 8.60
N LYS A 169 8.55 -11.86 7.62
CA LYS A 169 9.14 -10.68 6.99
C LYS A 169 8.57 -9.45 7.66
N LEU A 170 9.43 -8.65 8.24
CA LEU A 170 9.09 -7.53 9.11
C LEU A 170 9.74 -6.25 8.60
N THR A 171 9.15 -5.11 8.94
CA THR A 171 9.75 -3.79 8.72
C THR A 171 9.69 -2.97 10.00
N ASP A 172 10.81 -2.36 10.36
CA ASP A 172 10.84 -1.25 11.30
C ASP A 172 10.89 0.10 10.53
N LEU A 173 11.19 1.21 11.22
CA LEU A 173 11.27 2.51 10.57
C LEU A 173 12.49 2.68 9.64
N THR A 174 13.47 1.79 9.72
CA THR A 174 14.78 1.91 9.07
C THR A 174 15.09 0.80 8.08
N SER A 175 14.49 -0.38 8.26
CA SER A 175 14.88 -1.58 7.51
C SER A 175 13.76 -2.59 7.34
N VAL A 176 13.98 -3.51 6.41
CA VAL A 176 13.19 -4.74 6.26
C VAL A 176 14.09 -5.91 6.61
N PHE A 177 13.58 -6.82 7.45
CA PHE A 177 14.33 -7.97 7.94
C PHE A 177 13.47 -9.22 8.07
N GLU A 178 14.11 -10.37 8.23
CA GLU A 178 13.40 -11.64 8.40
C GLU A 178 13.79 -12.30 9.72
N LEU A 179 12.81 -12.88 10.39
CA LEU A 179 12.99 -13.69 11.59
C LEU A 179 12.36 -15.07 11.39
N PHE A 180 13.00 -16.06 11.99
CA PHE A 180 12.49 -17.43 12.07
C PHE A 180 11.93 -17.63 13.46
N ILE A 181 10.67 -18.05 13.56
CA ILE A 181 10.05 -18.46 14.81
C ILE A 181 9.65 -19.94 14.75
N PHE A 182 9.94 -20.67 15.81
CA PHE A 182 9.62 -22.09 15.91
C PHE A 182 8.26 -22.32 16.57
N SER A 183 7.84 -23.60 16.58
CA SER A 183 6.50 -24.02 17.00
C SER A 183 6.04 -23.39 18.30
N ASP A 184 6.90 -23.34 19.32
CA ASP A 184 6.53 -22.87 20.65
C ASP A 184 6.09 -21.40 20.63
N ILE A 185 6.87 -20.53 19.97
CA ILE A 185 6.56 -19.11 19.84
C ILE A 185 5.42 -18.90 18.83
N LEU A 186 5.41 -19.67 17.73
CA LEU A 186 4.38 -19.57 16.69
C LEU A 186 3.00 -19.89 17.25
N ASP A 187 2.85 -20.98 17.98
CA ASP A 187 1.55 -21.45 18.48
C ASP A 187 0.98 -20.51 19.55
N LEU A 188 1.86 -19.96 20.42
CA LEU A 188 1.45 -18.99 21.44
C LEU A 188 1.00 -17.64 20.84
N ASN A 189 1.57 -17.23 19.70
CA ASN A 189 1.37 -15.89 19.15
C ASN A 189 0.59 -15.88 17.83
N ARG A 190 0.10 -17.01 17.34
CA ARG A 190 -0.59 -17.15 16.05
C ARG A 190 -1.73 -16.14 15.83
N GLN A 191 -2.45 -15.78 16.91
CA GLN A 191 -3.59 -14.86 16.83
C GLN A 191 -3.18 -13.41 16.53
N ILE A 192 -1.99 -12.99 16.98
CA ILE A 192 -1.46 -11.63 16.78
C ILE A 192 -0.57 -11.51 15.56
N LEU A 193 -0.06 -12.62 15.03
CA LEU A 193 0.81 -12.67 13.85
C LEU A 193 -0.03 -12.54 12.56
N LYS A 194 -0.57 -11.35 12.32
CA LYS A 194 -1.34 -11.02 11.12
C LYS A 194 -0.55 -10.03 10.26
N GLU A 195 -0.55 -10.23 8.94
CA GLU A 195 0.06 -9.28 8.01
C GLU A 195 -0.56 -7.89 8.20
N GLY A 196 0.27 -6.85 8.25
CA GLY A 196 -0.12 -5.47 8.57
C GLY A 196 -0.11 -5.11 10.07
N SER A 197 -0.04 -6.07 11.00
CA SER A 197 0.00 -5.79 12.44
C SER A 197 1.35 -5.23 12.88
N SER A 198 1.31 -4.20 13.74
CA SER A 198 2.49 -3.67 14.43
C SER A 198 2.69 -4.40 15.76
N LEU A 199 3.92 -4.83 16.02
CA LEU A 199 4.30 -5.71 17.11
C LEU A 199 5.53 -5.15 17.82
N ILE A 200 5.66 -5.44 19.13
CA ILE A 200 6.93 -5.31 19.85
C ILE A 200 7.53 -6.72 19.98
N LEU A 201 8.75 -6.85 19.54
CA LEU A 201 9.52 -8.09 19.53
C LEU A 201 10.65 -7.99 20.55
N SER A 202 10.65 -8.84 21.56
CA SER A 202 11.80 -8.98 22.45
C SER A 202 12.77 -9.99 21.84
N LEU A 203 13.91 -9.51 21.39
CA LEU A 203 14.94 -10.30 20.74
C LEU A 203 16.16 -10.46 21.63
N ALA A 204 16.77 -11.65 21.62
CA ALA A 204 18.04 -11.93 22.28
C ALA A 204 19.00 -12.59 21.28
N LYS A 205 20.29 -12.20 21.31
CA LYS A 205 21.34 -12.84 20.53
C LYS A 205 21.80 -14.11 21.24
N SER A 206 21.83 -15.23 20.53
CA SER A 206 22.52 -16.43 20.97
C SER A 206 23.92 -16.46 20.38
N PHE A 207 24.93 -16.44 21.24
CA PHE A 207 26.31 -16.68 20.83
C PHE A 207 26.55 -18.20 20.84
N SER A 208 26.80 -18.79 19.72
CA SER A 208 27.25 -20.20 19.57
C SER A 208 28.75 -20.24 19.57
#